data_9de82053b13361845c28073082c4e196
#
_entry.id   9de82053b13361845c28073082c4e196
#
_cell.length_a   1.000
_cell.length_b   1.000
_cell.length_c   1.000
_cell.angle_alpha   90.00
_cell.angle_beta   90.00
_cell.angle_gamma   90.00
#
_symmetry.space_group_name_H-M   'P 1'
#
loop_
_entity.id
_entity.type
_entity.pdbx_description
1 polymer ?
#
loop_
_entity_poly.entity_id
_entity_poly.type
_entity_poly.pdbx_seq_one_letter_code
_entity_poly.pdbx_strand_id
1 'polypeptide(L)'
;MIITILTVAALSLLLTPSPGQVASSSGTIQTPQQAQPRDPTAPVAKGTGVIKGKVTTADGGRPMRRVQLSLSSPVLTEGKTMSTNSQGIFEFTELPAGRYMLTASRGGFLRLQYGQRRPGEPGRPIQLNEAQTFSSADFALPRASALVGRITDEVGDPLPGASIFPMQFKFYRGQRRMVPVSGGGPFNRTDDTGGYRITGLEPGEYFVMATTRDAWNDETNPKERIGFLPTYSGGTPSPANAQRVKVGLGQEVIVPDFAMAPGRVGTISGTAMSSTGMPLAGESVSMSQEFSGPGSMSSFGAPGTKVGPDGSFVIRNVSPGEYKISVALPGGGDRQPEGASMTLVFSGDDLGGVSLVTSPAGSMRGRVVSDTGEPLPTGHQMRVTARPVDPQRTWRVPGGASPAENGRVKDDMTFEITGVFGPNRLSLLPPPHGWALKSIDYDGTDLADAPVDVQGGQAITGITVVLSKSMPTVTGTLVDSKGQPVAGTLLLFPDDPAKWAEEARLTRATRPDDTGRFEFIHTVPGTYFIVPLEYVRPDQWADPTFLEDLRSQAKRVRVEEGTPPAPVALTLTDRVR
;
A
#
# COMPACT_ATOMS: atom_id res chain seq x y z
N MET A 1 -59.86 -18.50 54.36
CA MET A 1 -59.12 -19.21 53.34
C MET A 1 -58.27 -18.17 52.64
N ILE A 2 -56.98 -18.21 52.93
CA ILE A 2 -55.99 -17.15 52.82
C ILE A 2 -55.44 -17.12 51.39
N ILE A 3 -55.50 -16.00 50.71
CA ILE A 3 -54.87 -15.74 49.42
C ILE A 3 -53.64 -14.88 49.68
N THR A 4 -52.47 -15.41 49.43
CA THR A 4 -51.20 -14.73 49.54
C THR A 4 -50.90 -14.06 48.20
N ILE A 5 -50.75 -12.72 48.21
CA ILE A 5 -50.35 -11.93 47.04
C ILE A 5 -48.85 -11.79 47.06
N LEU A 6 -48.17 -12.33 46.02
CA LEU A 6 -46.76 -12.07 45.78
C LEU A 6 -46.61 -10.85 44.86
N THR A 7 -46.05 -9.79 45.37
CA THR A 7 -45.63 -8.62 44.58
C THR A 7 -44.31 -8.88 43.86
N VAL A 8 -44.30 -8.88 42.53
CA VAL A 8 -43.12 -8.87 41.70
C VAL A 8 -42.75 -7.42 41.40
N ALA A 9 -41.63 -6.98 41.90
CA ALA A 9 -41.04 -5.69 41.56
C ALA A 9 -40.36 -5.80 40.18
N ALA A 10 -40.91 -5.13 39.19
CA ALA A 10 -40.26 -4.99 37.86
C ALA A 10 -39.20 -3.89 37.92
N LEU A 11 -37.98 -4.26 37.78
CA LEU A 11 -36.83 -3.36 37.61
C LEU A 11 -36.69 -3.01 36.13
N SER A 12 -37.16 -1.82 35.73
CA SER A 12 -37.02 -1.32 34.37
C SER A 12 -35.58 -0.84 34.14
N LEU A 13 -34.76 -1.62 33.45
CA LEU A 13 -33.51 -1.15 32.87
C LEU A 13 -33.82 -0.32 31.62
N LEU A 14 -33.59 0.98 31.71
CA LEU A 14 -33.52 1.87 30.56
C LEU A 14 -32.27 1.57 29.75
N LEU A 15 -32.42 0.85 28.65
CA LEU A 15 -31.41 0.72 27.61
C LEU A 15 -31.40 1.99 26.76
N THR A 16 -30.38 2.82 26.91
CA THR A 16 -30.07 3.88 25.96
C THR A 16 -29.47 3.23 24.69
N PRO A 17 -29.95 3.58 23.49
CA PRO A 17 -29.32 3.08 22.26
C PRO A 17 -27.96 3.76 22.08
N SER A 18 -26.89 2.97 22.07
CA SER A 18 -25.61 3.40 21.52
C SER A 18 -25.73 3.71 20.04
N PRO A 19 -25.16 4.81 19.56
CA PRO A 19 -25.12 5.09 18.12
C PRO A 19 -24.25 4.02 17.44
N GLY A 20 -24.83 3.34 16.47
CA GLY A 20 -24.16 2.34 15.66
C GLY A 20 -22.92 2.91 15.00
N GLN A 21 -21.77 2.31 15.29
CA GLN A 21 -20.57 2.52 14.52
C GLN A 21 -20.78 1.93 13.14
N VAL A 22 -20.91 2.78 12.15
CA VAL A 22 -20.81 2.42 10.75
C VAL A 22 -19.34 2.09 10.51
N ALA A 23 -19.03 0.82 10.31
CA ALA A 23 -17.70 0.38 9.91
C ALA A 23 -17.42 0.88 8.49
N SER A 24 -16.74 2.01 8.38
CA SER A 24 -16.17 2.50 7.13
C SER A 24 -14.92 1.66 6.83
N SER A 25 -14.96 0.90 5.73
CA SER A 25 -13.80 0.25 5.14
C SER A 25 -12.87 1.30 4.56
N SER A 26 -12.04 1.92 5.40
CA SER A 26 -10.94 2.76 4.97
C SER A 26 -9.81 1.87 4.47
N GLY A 27 -9.39 2.11 3.23
CA GLY A 27 -8.16 1.56 2.68
C GLY A 27 -7.02 1.81 3.64
N THR A 28 -6.30 0.77 3.97
CA THR A 28 -5.24 0.77 4.97
C THR A 28 -4.09 1.66 4.51
N ILE A 29 -4.10 2.91 4.94
CA ILE A 29 -2.83 3.60 5.21
C ILE A 29 -2.16 2.69 6.23
N GLN A 30 -0.98 2.16 5.95
CA GLN A 30 -0.16 1.51 6.97
C GLN A 30 0.13 2.56 8.04
N THR A 31 -0.76 2.62 9.02
CA THR A 31 -0.48 3.25 10.30
C THR A 31 0.74 2.53 10.86
N PRO A 32 1.72 3.23 11.44
CA PRO A 32 2.77 2.58 12.20
C PRO A 32 2.07 1.69 13.23
N GLN A 33 2.35 0.41 13.17
CA GLN A 33 1.80 -0.61 14.05
C GLN A 33 1.96 -0.14 15.49
N GLN A 34 0.84 0.02 16.21
CA GLN A 34 0.88 0.29 17.65
C GLN A 34 1.69 -0.82 18.30
N ALA A 35 2.65 -0.43 19.13
CA ALA A 35 3.49 -1.33 19.89
C ALA A 35 2.60 -2.32 20.67
N GLN A 36 2.74 -3.60 20.38
CA GLN A 36 2.10 -4.66 21.13
C GLN A 36 2.85 -4.94 22.46
N PRO A 37 2.20 -5.51 23.48
CA PRO A 37 2.83 -5.79 24.75
C PRO A 37 4.06 -6.70 24.59
N ARG A 38 5.14 -6.35 25.27
CA ARG A 38 6.43 -7.07 25.27
C ARG A 38 6.29 -8.48 25.84
N ASP A 39 7.00 -9.42 25.24
CA ASP A 39 7.44 -10.63 25.92
C ASP A 39 8.53 -10.22 26.95
N PRO A 40 8.32 -10.46 28.26
CA PRO A 40 9.25 -9.98 29.30
C PRO A 40 10.60 -10.70 29.34
N THR A 41 10.85 -11.67 28.46
CA THR A 41 12.04 -12.55 28.53
C THR A 41 13.14 -12.26 27.48
N ALA A 42 12.91 -11.41 26.48
CA ALA A 42 13.97 -11.04 25.54
C ALA A 42 14.82 -9.88 26.11
N PRO A 43 16.15 -10.04 26.27
CA PRO A 43 17.00 -8.95 26.71
C PRO A 43 17.00 -7.84 25.65
N VAL A 44 16.42 -6.70 26.02
CA VAL A 44 16.52 -5.48 25.22
C VAL A 44 18.00 -5.07 25.19
N ALA A 45 18.61 -5.05 24.03
CA ALA A 45 19.97 -4.52 23.88
C ALA A 45 19.95 -3.04 24.30
N LYS A 46 20.38 -2.76 25.53
CA LYS A 46 20.57 -1.40 26.03
C LYS A 46 21.91 -0.91 25.53
N GLY A 47 21.89 0.14 24.73
CA GLY A 47 23.08 0.83 24.29
C GLY A 47 23.30 2.13 25.06
N THR A 48 24.40 2.80 24.78
CA THR A 48 24.77 4.08 25.38
C THR A 48 24.69 5.24 24.39
N GLY A 49 24.30 4.97 23.14
CA GLY A 49 24.20 5.96 22.09
C GLY A 49 22.97 6.86 22.21
N VAL A 50 23.06 8.06 21.63
CA VAL A 50 22.01 9.08 21.64
C VAL A 50 21.82 9.65 20.24
N ILE A 51 20.57 9.78 19.78
CA ILE A 51 20.20 10.54 18.57
C ILE A 51 19.26 11.65 18.99
N LYS A 52 19.65 12.91 18.73
CA LYS A 52 18.85 14.09 19.03
C LYS A 52 18.88 15.10 17.91
N GLY A 53 17.86 15.97 17.89
CA GLY A 53 17.74 17.01 16.88
C GLY A 53 16.54 17.89 17.14
N LYS A 54 16.28 18.74 16.15
CA LYS A 54 15.20 19.71 16.17
C LYS A 54 14.36 19.60 14.91
N VAL A 55 13.05 19.74 15.08
CA VAL A 55 12.11 19.81 13.96
C VAL A 55 11.58 21.23 13.85
N THR A 56 11.70 21.79 12.65
CA THR A 56 11.22 23.14 12.30
C THR A 56 10.32 23.08 11.06
N THR A 57 9.59 24.16 10.81
CA THR A 57 8.91 24.34 9.52
C THR A 57 9.91 24.74 8.45
N ALA A 58 9.75 24.23 7.22
CA ALA A 58 10.64 24.59 6.11
C ALA A 58 10.45 26.04 5.62
N ASP A 59 9.26 26.62 5.85
CA ASP A 59 8.84 27.95 5.40
C ASP A 59 9.15 29.10 6.36
N GLY A 60 9.97 28.90 7.36
CA GLY A 60 10.28 29.97 8.32
C GLY A 60 11.05 29.53 9.55
N GLY A 61 11.52 28.29 9.57
CA GLY A 61 12.38 27.77 10.64
C GLY A 61 11.72 27.73 12.03
N ARG A 62 10.40 27.85 12.12
CA ARG A 62 9.68 27.87 13.41
C ARG A 62 9.72 26.50 14.05
N PRO A 63 10.02 26.39 15.36
CA PRO A 63 9.99 25.12 16.08
C PRO A 63 8.63 24.43 15.99
N MET A 64 8.63 23.13 15.78
CA MET A 64 7.41 22.34 15.64
C MET A 64 7.21 21.38 16.81
N ARG A 65 6.23 21.66 17.65
CA ARG A 65 5.80 20.77 18.75
C ARG A 65 4.94 19.61 18.23
N ARG A 66 4.94 18.48 18.95
CA ARG A 66 4.09 17.31 18.66
C ARG A 66 4.29 16.74 17.25
N VAL A 67 5.50 16.81 16.74
CA VAL A 67 5.89 16.04 15.55
C VAL A 67 6.22 14.64 16.01
N GLN A 68 5.63 13.65 15.40
CA GLN A 68 5.92 12.26 15.70
C GLN A 68 7.21 11.84 15.00
N LEU A 69 8.18 11.38 15.77
CA LEU A 69 9.42 10.78 15.30
C LEU A 69 9.30 9.26 15.46
N SER A 70 9.74 8.53 14.43
CA SER A 70 9.83 7.08 14.42
C SER A 70 11.25 6.67 14.04
N LEU A 71 11.90 5.93 14.93
CA LEU A 71 13.26 5.43 14.78
C LEU A 71 13.24 3.92 14.59
N SER A 72 13.82 3.42 13.51
CA SER A 72 13.94 1.99 13.22
C SER A 72 15.39 1.60 12.94
N SER A 73 15.75 0.39 13.29
CA SER A 73 17.08 -0.17 13.07
C SER A 73 17.04 -1.69 13.14
N PRO A 74 17.86 -2.42 12.37
CA PRO A 74 18.02 -3.87 12.53
C PRO A 74 18.56 -4.29 13.91
N VAL A 75 19.21 -3.39 14.65
CA VAL A 75 19.72 -3.67 16.00
C VAL A 75 18.68 -3.42 17.11
N LEU A 76 17.50 -2.88 16.79
CA LEU A 76 16.39 -2.72 17.72
C LEU A 76 15.41 -3.88 17.55
N THR A 77 14.98 -4.47 18.66
CA THR A 77 13.89 -5.47 18.64
C THR A 77 12.55 -4.86 18.24
N GLU A 78 12.34 -3.59 18.59
CA GLU A 78 11.17 -2.79 18.22
C GLU A 78 11.60 -1.37 17.86
N GLY A 79 10.88 -0.74 16.91
CA GLY A 79 11.09 0.67 16.59
C GLY A 79 10.72 1.55 17.80
N LYS A 80 11.51 2.62 18.01
CA LYS A 80 11.21 3.62 19.04
C LYS A 80 10.43 4.78 18.44
N THR A 81 9.45 5.31 19.18
CA THR A 81 8.67 6.48 18.78
C THR A 81 8.65 7.53 19.88
N MET A 82 8.64 8.80 19.49
CA MET A 82 8.45 9.92 20.41
C MET A 82 7.89 11.14 19.71
N SER A 83 7.51 12.16 20.49
CA SER A 83 7.03 13.44 19.95
C SER A 83 7.94 14.58 20.38
N THR A 84 8.11 15.59 19.51
CA THR A 84 8.84 16.80 19.84
C THR A 84 8.16 17.62 20.93
N ASN A 85 8.97 18.29 21.76
CA ASN A 85 8.53 19.25 22.78
C ASN A 85 8.09 20.60 22.16
N SER A 86 7.80 21.61 23.00
CA SER A 86 7.39 22.95 22.58
C SER A 86 8.44 23.71 21.75
N GLN A 87 9.71 23.38 21.93
CA GLN A 87 10.85 23.96 21.19
C GLN A 87 11.21 23.15 19.93
N GLY A 88 10.44 22.11 19.60
CA GLY A 88 10.70 21.24 18.47
C GLY A 88 11.82 20.21 18.70
N ILE A 89 12.29 20.06 19.94
CA ILE A 89 13.43 19.19 20.28
C ILE A 89 12.94 17.78 20.56
N PHE A 90 13.75 16.80 20.16
CA PHE A 90 13.57 15.37 20.48
C PHE A 90 14.93 14.72 20.81
N GLU A 91 14.90 13.63 21.58
CA GLU A 91 16.09 12.87 21.98
C GLU A 91 15.76 11.40 22.20
N PHE A 92 16.36 10.51 21.42
CA PHE A 92 16.34 9.06 21.63
C PHE A 92 17.61 8.66 22.37
N THR A 93 17.46 8.01 23.50
CA THR A 93 18.54 7.53 24.35
C THR A 93 18.59 6.01 24.41
N GLU A 94 19.64 5.46 25.05
CA GLU A 94 19.84 4.03 25.22
C GLU A 94 19.84 3.27 23.88
N LEU A 95 20.55 3.81 22.89
CA LEU A 95 20.64 3.22 21.56
C LEU A 95 21.90 2.37 21.44
N PRO A 96 21.80 1.09 21.02
CA PRO A 96 22.96 0.30 20.63
C PRO A 96 23.72 0.92 19.45
N ALA A 97 25.00 0.60 19.31
CA ALA A 97 25.71 0.93 18.07
C ALA A 97 25.02 0.27 16.87
N GLY A 98 24.85 1.00 15.77
CA GLY A 98 24.13 0.49 14.61
C GLY A 98 23.71 1.56 13.62
N ARG A 99 22.93 1.12 12.64
CA ARG A 99 22.43 1.96 11.55
C ARG A 99 20.94 2.23 11.76
N TYR A 100 20.56 3.50 11.76
CA TYR A 100 19.23 3.95 12.13
C TYR A 100 18.54 4.70 11.00
N MET A 101 17.25 4.43 10.79
CA MET A 101 16.36 5.21 9.94
C MET A 101 15.44 6.02 10.83
N LEU A 102 15.41 7.33 10.64
CA LEU A 102 14.59 8.25 11.41
C LEU A 102 13.57 8.94 10.50
N THR A 103 12.32 8.95 10.93
CA THR A 103 11.20 9.55 10.18
C THR A 103 10.47 10.55 11.05
N ALA A 104 10.10 11.70 10.48
CA ALA A 104 9.28 12.73 11.12
C ALA A 104 7.95 12.89 10.38
N SER A 105 6.84 12.98 11.13
CA SER A 105 5.49 13.13 10.57
C SER A 105 4.61 14.04 11.43
N ARG A 106 3.78 14.86 10.77
CA ARG A 106 2.76 15.69 11.41
C ARG A 106 1.63 16.00 10.42
N GLY A 107 0.38 16.02 10.87
CA GLY A 107 -0.76 16.40 10.04
C GLY A 107 -0.59 17.78 9.39
N GLY A 108 -0.90 17.91 8.11
CA GLY A 108 -0.73 19.12 7.30
C GLY A 108 0.69 19.37 6.78
N PHE A 109 1.64 18.49 7.07
CA PHE A 109 3.02 18.52 6.60
C PHE A 109 3.39 17.23 5.90
N LEU A 110 4.36 17.28 5.00
CA LEU A 110 4.87 16.08 4.38
C LEU A 110 5.68 15.27 5.39
N ARG A 111 5.50 13.95 5.33
CA ARG A 111 6.32 13.00 6.06
C ARG A 111 7.71 12.95 5.44
N LEU A 112 8.76 13.12 6.23
CA LEU A 112 10.14 13.03 5.76
C LEU A 112 10.93 12.00 6.56
N GLN A 113 11.83 11.34 5.87
CA GLN A 113 12.93 10.60 6.47
C GLN A 113 14.16 11.51 6.62
N TYR A 114 15.01 11.22 7.61
CA TYR A 114 16.23 11.99 7.83
C TYR A 114 17.08 12.06 6.55
N GLY A 115 17.58 13.24 6.24
CA GLY A 115 18.43 13.49 5.08
C GLY A 115 17.72 13.51 3.73
N GLN A 116 16.38 13.31 3.68
CA GLN A 116 15.60 13.55 2.47
C GLN A 116 15.65 15.03 2.05
N ARG A 117 15.97 15.28 0.80
CA ARG A 117 15.93 16.62 0.19
C ARG A 117 14.67 16.83 -0.64
N ARG A 118 14.11 15.74 -1.18
CA ARG A 118 12.89 15.73 -2.02
C ARG A 118 11.95 14.64 -1.53
N PRO A 119 10.63 14.85 -1.60
CA PRO A 119 9.66 13.80 -1.32
C PRO A 119 9.90 12.56 -2.21
N GLY A 120 9.70 11.37 -1.65
CA GLY A 120 9.90 10.11 -2.36
C GLY A 120 11.36 9.62 -2.45
N GLU A 121 12.36 10.44 -2.10
CA GLU A 121 13.73 9.94 -1.95
C GLU A 121 13.83 8.95 -0.78
N PRO A 122 14.71 7.94 -0.85
CA PRO A 122 15.09 7.18 0.34
C PRO A 122 15.69 8.11 1.40
N GLY A 123 15.40 7.83 2.65
CA GLY A 123 16.06 8.52 3.76
C GLY A 123 17.54 8.19 3.84
N ARG A 124 18.28 9.06 4.50
CA ARG A 124 19.69 8.85 4.81
C ARG A 124 19.80 8.12 6.16
N PRO A 125 20.48 7.00 6.23
CA PRO A 125 20.70 6.34 7.49
C PRO A 125 21.66 7.13 8.40
N ILE A 126 21.42 7.05 9.70
CA ILE A 126 22.32 7.59 10.73
C ILE A 126 23.18 6.43 11.23
N GLN A 127 24.49 6.50 11.05
CA GLN A 127 25.42 5.56 11.65
C GLN A 127 25.76 6.03 13.05
N LEU A 128 25.47 5.20 14.06
CA LEU A 128 25.72 5.49 15.48
C LEU A 128 26.72 4.49 16.02
N ASN A 129 27.85 4.98 16.56
CA ASN A 129 28.82 4.17 17.28
C ASN A 129 28.44 4.05 18.75
N GLU A 130 29.09 3.14 19.46
CA GLU A 130 28.88 2.99 20.90
C GLU A 130 29.24 4.28 21.64
N ALA A 131 28.45 4.66 22.63
CA ALA A 131 28.54 5.90 23.39
C ALA A 131 28.53 7.21 22.57
N GLN A 132 28.21 7.13 21.27
CA GLN A 132 28.16 8.32 20.41
C GLN A 132 26.86 9.07 20.62
N THR A 133 26.98 10.42 20.67
CA THR A 133 25.83 11.32 20.54
C THR A 133 25.79 11.92 19.13
N PHE A 134 24.75 11.59 18.36
CA PHE A 134 24.45 12.23 17.10
C PHE A 134 23.47 13.38 17.33
N SER A 135 23.92 14.63 17.23
CA SER A 135 23.17 15.83 17.66
C SER A 135 22.61 16.68 16.50
N SER A 136 22.76 16.23 15.27
CA SER A 136 22.35 16.97 14.06
C SER A 136 21.23 16.26 13.27
N ALA A 137 20.35 15.51 13.95
CA ALA A 137 19.22 14.83 13.30
C ALA A 137 18.05 15.80 13.03
N ASP A 138 18.35 16.96 12.40
CA ASP A 138 17.38 18.02 12.22
C ASP A 138 16.45 17.77 11.03
N PHE A 139 15.22 18.29 11.17
CA PHE A 139 14.21 18.27 10.12
C PHE A 139 13.66 19.67 9.85
N ALA A 140 13.48 19.99 8.58
CA ALA A 140 12.68 21.12 8.13
C ALA A 140 11.46 20.54 7.37
N LEU A 141 10.31 20.43 8.05
CA LEU A 141 9.11 19.85 7.44
C LEU A 141 8.41 20.86 6.54
N PRO A 142 8.25 20.55 5.25
CA PRO A 142 7.46 21.38 4.36
C PRO A 142 5.97 21.11 4.57
N ARG A 143 5.16 22.15 4.35
CA ARG A 143 3.72 21.99 4.27
C ARG A 143 3.36 21.03 3.14
N ALA A 144 2.36 20.21 3.36
CA ALA A 144 1.76 19.45 2.30
C ALA A 144 1.02 20.38 1.34
N SER A 145 1.05 20.03 0.07
CA SER A 145 0.38 20.81 -0.97
C SER A 145 -1.11 20.48 -1.03
N ALA A 146 -1.88 21.36 -1.67
CA ALA A 146 -3.33 21.18 -1.85
C ALA A 146 -3.76 21.52 -3.28
N LEU A 147 -4.83 20.84 -3.72
CA LEU A 147 -5.62 21.18 -4.90
C LEU A 147 -6.98 21.68 -4.44
N VAL A 148 -7.41 22.81 -4.98
CA VAL A 148 -8.73 23.39 -4.73
C VAL A 148 -9.42 23.68 -6.05
N GLY A 149 -10.74 23.55 -6.10
CA GLY A 149 -11.53 23.81 -7.30
C GLY A 149 -13.00 23.64 -7.04
N ARG A 150 -13.78 23.70 -8.10
CA ARG A 150 -15.23 23.57 -8.04
C ARG A 150 -15.72 22.66 -9.14
N ILE A 151 -16.76 21.88 -8.82
CA ILE A 151 -17.46 21.00 -9.77
C ILE A 151 -18.87 21.51 -9.96
N THR A 152 -19.30 21.55 -11.19
CA THR A 152 -20.68 21.91 -11.58
C THR A 152 -21.33 20.80 -12.40
N ASP A 153 -22.60 20.89 -12.58
CA ASP A 153 -23.31 20.16 -13.63
C ASP A 153 -23.12 20.83 -15.02
N GLU A 154 -23.74 20.31 -16.04
CA GLU A 154 -23.65 20.78 -17.44
C GLU A 154 -24.28 22.16 -17.66
N VAL A 155 -25.14 22.64 -16.75
CA VAL A 155 -25.76 23.99 -16.84
C VAL A 155 -25.02 25.02 -15.98
N GLY A 156 -24.01 24.59 -15.19
CA GLY A 156 -23.18 25.45 -14.37
C GLY A 156 -23.62 25.53 -12.90
N ASP A 157 -24.64 24.78 -12.49
CA ASP A 157 -25.07 24.72 -11.09
C ASP A 157 -24.05 23.91 -10.23
N PRO A 158 -23.83 24.29 -8.96
CA PRO A 158 -22.98 23.55 -8.06
C PRO A 158 -23.38 22.09 -7.92
N LEU A 159 -22.42 21.18 -7.93
CA LEU A 159 -22.66 19.74 -7.72
C LEU A 159 -22.12 19.30 -6.35
N PRO A 160 -22.97 19.27 -5.30
CA PRO A 160 -22.58 18.84 -3.97
C PRO A 160 -22.44 17.32 -3.86
N GLY A 161 -21.56 16.87 -2.97
CA GLY A 161 -21.39 15.44 -2.65
C GLY A 161 -20.65 14.61 -3.69
N ALA A 162 -20.17 15.19 -4.79
CA ALA A 162 -19.33 14.50 -5.76
C ALA A 162 -18.01 14.07 -5.11
N SER A 163 -17.60 12.84 -5.36
CA SER A 163 -16.33 12.29 -4.86
C SER A 163 -15.19 12.72 -5.76
N ILE A 164 -14.13 13.27 -5.17
CA ILE A 164 -12.99 13.84 -5.88
C ILE A 164 -11.73 13.05 -5.60
N PHE A 165 -10.99 12.71 -6.66
CA PHE A 165 -9.78 11.89 -6.58
C PHE A 165 -8.60 12.57 -7.27
N PRO A 166 -7.49 12.80 -6.56
CA PRO A 166 -6.24 13.18 -7.20
C PRO A 166 -5.65 11.96 -7.91
N MET A 167 -5.36 12.09 -9.19
CA MET A 167 -4.87 11.02 -10.06
C MET A 167 -3.46 11.34 -10.53
N GLN A 168 -2.64 10.30 -10.73
CA GLN A 168 -1.33 10.40 -11.37
C GLN A 168 -1.12 9.26 -12.35
N PHE A 169 -0.33 9.48 -13.39
CA PHE A 169 0.20 8.37 -14.17
C PHE A 169 1.35 7.71 -13.42
N LYS A 170 1.22 6.41 -13.20
CA LYS A 170 2.26 5.56 -12.62
C LYS A 170 2.48 4.34 -13.49
N PHE A 171 3.70 3.81 -13.45
CA PHE A 171 3.98 2.51 -14.05
C PHE A 171 3.51 1.39 -13.12
N TYR A 172 2.79 0.44 -13.70
CA TYR A 172 2.34 -0.77 -13.05
C TYR A 172 2.43 -1.92 -14.04
N ARG A 173 3.22 -2.94 -13.72
CA ARG A 173 3.44 -4.10 -14.60
C ARG A 173 3.88 -3.72 -16.01
N GLY A 174 4.80 -2.79 -16.13
CA GLY A 174 5.32 -2.31 -17.41
C GLY A 174 4.34 -1.46 -18.22
N GLN A 175 3.17 -1.14 -17.68
CA GLN A 175 2.17 -0.28 -18.32
C GLN A 175 2.00 1.02 -17.55
N ARG A 176 1.93 2.13 -18.29
CA ARG A 176 1.61 3.43 -17.72
C ARG A 176 0.11 3.55 -17.53
N ARG A 177 -0.36 3.62 -16.29
CA ARG A 177 -1.78 3.73 -15.94
C ARG A 177 -2.04 4.97 -15.10
N MET A 178 -3.23 5.57 -15.29
CA MET A 178 -3.70 6.63 -14.42
C MET A 178 -4.30 6.00 -13.17
N VAL A 179 -3.74 6.33 -12.00
CA VAL A 179 -4.14 5.75 -10.72
C VAL A 179 -4.43 6.83 -9.70
N PRO A 180 -5.38 6.63 -8.78
CA PRO A 180 -5.57 7.55 -7.68
C PRO A 180 -4.38 7.49 -6.73
N VAL A 181 -4.03 8.65 -6.19
CA VAL A 181 -2.98 8.77 -5.19
C VAL A 181 -3.54 9.21 -3.86
N SER A 182 -2.86 8.85 -2.78
CA SER A 182 -3.26 9.25 -1.44
C SER A 182 -3.16 10.77 -1.29
N GLY A 183 -4.23 11.38 -0.78
CA GLY A 183 -4.30 12.82 -0.49
C GLY A 183 -5.66 13.17 0.11
N GLY A 184 -5.69 14.13 1.03
CA GLY A 184 -6.90 14.74 1.55
C GLY A 184 -7.75 13.95 2.54
N GLY A 185 -7.37 12.74 2.88
CA GLY A 185 -8.19 11.88 3.76
C GLY A 185 -9.20 11.00 3.01
N PRO A 186 -10.01 10.20 3.72
CA PRO A 186 -10.83 9.15 3.11
C PRO A 186 -12.05 9.67 2.33
N PHE A 187 -12.42 10.95 2.46
CA PHE A 187 -13.65 11.50 1.88
C PHE A 187 -13.42 12.89 1.28
N ASN A 188 -12.75 12.93 0.15
CA ASN A 188 -12.72 14.17 -0.63
C ASN A 188 -14.04 14.28 -1.39
N ARG A 189 -14.95 15.11 -0.89
CA ARG A 189 -16.21 15.40 -1.54
C ARG A 189 -16.39 16.90 -1.74
N THR A 190 -17.18 17.26 -2.73
CA THR A 190 -17.62 18.64 -2.91
C THR A 190 -18.60 19.04 -1.80
N ASP A 191 -18.49 20.28 -1.37
CA ASP A 191 -19.42 20.93 -0.45
C ASP A 191 -20.71 21.39 -1.17
N ASP A 192 -21.56 22.13 -0.47
CA ASP A 192 -22.84 22.66 -0.98
C ASP A 192 -22.68 23.71 -2.10
N THR A 193 -21.48 24.26 -2.25
CA THR A 193 -21.14 25.19 -3.35
C THR A 193 -20.44 24.48 -4.51
N GLY A 194 -20.33 23.16 -4.48
CA GLY A 194 -19.55 22.37 -5.42
C GLY A 194 -18.03 22.46 -5.21
N GLY A 195 -17.59 23.17 -4.17
CA GLY A 195 -16.18 23.37 -3.84
C GLY A 195 -15.52 22.13 -3.27
N TYR A 196 -14.22 21.91 -3.56
CA TYR A 196 -13.44 20.85 -2.95
C TYR A 196 -12.04 21.32 -2.59
N ARG A 197 -11.42 20.64 -1.61
CA ARG A 197 -10.05 20.87 -1.20
C ARG A 197 -9.35 19.57 -0.84
N ILE A 198 -8.41 19.14 -1.68
CA ILE A 198 -7.58 17.94 -1.46
C ILE A 198 -6.25 18.37 -0.87
N THR A 199 -5.88 17.84 0.29
CA THR A 199 -4.64 18.20 1.00
C THR A 199 -3.71 16.99 1.10
N GLY A 200 -2.50 17.18 1.64
CA GLY A 200 -1.57 16.07 1.87
C GLY A 200 -0.81 15.63 0.62
N LEU A 201 -0.83 16.45 -0.43
CA LEU A 201 -0.20 16.10 -1.70
C LEU A 201 1.30 16.42 -1.69
N GLU A 202 2.07 15.52 -2.30
CA GLU A 202 3.47 15.75 -2.64
C GLU A 202 3.58 16.62 -3.90
N PRO A 203 4.74 17.27 -4.14
CA PRO A 203 4.98 17.93 -5.42
C PRO A 203 4.89 16.94 -6.58
N GLY A 204 4.26 17.36 -7.68
CA GLY A 204 4.10 16.48 -8.84
C GLY A 204 3.09 16.99 -9.84
N GLU A 205 2.83 16.17 -10.85
CA GLU A 205 1.79 16.39 -11.85
C GLU A 205 0.57 15.54 -11.49
N TYR A 206 -0.58 16.19 -11.47
CA TYR A 206 -1.84 15.58 -11.07
C TYR A 206 -2.91 15.78 -12.14
N PHE A 207 -3.92 14.94 -12.08
CA PHE A 207 -5.22 15.12 -12.70
C PHE A 207 -6.25 15.00 -11.59
N VAL A 208 -7.38 15.67 -11.75
CA VAL A 208 -8.49 15.54 -10.80
C VAL A 208 -9.60 14.77 -11.49
N MET A 209 -10.11 13.73 -10.85
CA MET A 209 -11.28 12.98 -11.31
C MET A 209 -12.43 13.22 -10.32
N ALA A 210 -13.61 13.56 -10.85
CA ALA A 210 -14.85 13.67 -10.11
C ALA A 210 -15.79 12.53 -10.49
N THR A 211 -16.52 11.99 -9.51
CA THR A 211 -17.56 10.97 -9.73
C THR A 211 -18.75 11.23 -8.83
N THR A 212 -19.94 10.99 -9.33
CA THR A 212 -21.18 10.91 -8.55
C THR A 212 -22.03 9.74 -9.04
N ARG A 213 -23.14 9.47 -8.38
CA ARG A 213 -24.09 8.41 -8.76
C ARG A 213 -25.45 8.96 -9.17
N ASP A 214 -25.53 10.27 -9.29
CA ASP A 214 -26.75 10.92 -9.70
C ASP A 214 -27.11 10.50 -11.12
N ALA A 215 -28.35 10.11 -11.30
CA ALA A 215 -28.86 9.66 -12.57
C ALA A 215 -30.36 9.96 -12.66
N TRP A 216 -30.79 10.35 -13.85
CA TRP A 216 -32.17 10.75 -14.16
C TRP A 216 -32.61 10.10 -15.46
N ASN A 217 -33.91 10.21 -15.78
CA ASN A 217 -34.42 9.79 -17.07
C ASN A 217 -34.19 10.89 -18.10
N ASP A 218 -33.78 10.49 -19.31
CA ASP A 218 -33.64 11.43 -20.42
C ASP A 218 -35.02 12.09 -20.73
N GLU A 219 -35.04 13.40 -20.90
CA GLU A 219 -36.27 14.15 -21.17
C GLU A 219 -36.88 13.84 -22.53
N THR A 220 -36.04 13.52 -23.51
CA THR A 220 -36.44 13.21 -24.88
C THR A 220 -36.76 11.74 -25.08
N ASN A 221 -36.12 10.86 -24.32
CA ASN A 221 -36.36 9.42 -24.32
C ASN A 221 -36.45 8.87 -22.88
N PRO A 222 -37.63 8.93 -22.25
CA PRO A 222 -37.80 8.52 -20.85
C PRO A 222 -37.41 7.06 -20.53
N LYS A 223 -37.16 6.23 -21.53
CA LYS A 223 -36.66 4.87 -21.35
C LYS A 223 -35.13 4.83 -21.15
N GLU A 224 -34.43 5.88 -21.52
CA GLU A 224 -33.00 5.99 -21.30
C GLU A 224 -32.70 6.66 -19.97
N ARG A 225 -31.66 6.14 -19.31
CA ARG A 225 -31.13 6.74 -18.09
C ARG A 225 -29.84 7.47 -18.42
N ILE A 226 -29.77 8.71 -17.98
CA ILE A 226 -28.60 9.56 -18.05
C ILE A 226 -28.04 9.70 -16.63
N GLY A 227 -26.74 9.78 -16.51
CA GLY A 227 -26.04 10.06 -15.25
C GLY A 227 -24.73 10.76 -15.54
N PHE A 228 -24.06 11.21 -14.50
CA PHE A 228 -22.74 11.78 -14.68
C PHE A 228 -21.69 10.68 -14.86
N LEU A 229 -20.94 10.78 -15.94
CA LEU A 229 -19.77 9.92 -16.18
C LEU A 229 -18.60 10.35 -15.27
N PRO A 230 -17.68 9.44 -14.89
CA PRO A 230 -16.42 9.85 -14.29
C PRO A 230 -15.75 10.92 -15.17
N THR A 231 -15.58 12.12 -14.63
CA THR A 231 -15.11 13.28 -15.37
C THR A 231 -13.80 13.78 -14.81
N TYR A 232 -12.85 14.03 -15.70
CA TYR A 232 -11.51 14.50 -15.34
C TYR A 232 -11.39 16.01 -15.50
N SER A 233 -10.39 16.59 -14.83
CA SER A 233 -10.03 18.02 -14.97
C SER A 233 -9.97 18.42 -16.45
N GLY A 234 -10.63 19.54 -16.77
CA GLY A 234 -10.90 19.97 -18.14
C GLY A 234 -12.29 19.54 -18.66
N GLY A 235 -13.13 18.90 -17.82
CA GLY A 235 -14.53 18.55 -18.17
C GLY A 235 -14.66 17.39 -19.16
N THR A 236 -13.74 16.46 -19.17
CA THR A 236 -13.70 15.33 -20.11
C THR A 236 -13.89 13.98 -19.42
N PRO A 237 -14.70 13.05 -19.98
CA PRO A 237 -14.76 11.68 -19.50
C PRO A 237 -13.55 10.83 -19.91
N SER A 238 -12.70 11.32 -20.82
CA SER A 238 -11.52 10.60 -21.29
C SER A 238 -10.27 10.98 -20.49
N PRO A 239 -9.61 10.04 -19.81
CA PRO A 239 -8.36 10.31 -19.09
C PRO A 239 -7.22 10.78 -20.01
N ALA A 240 -7.27 10.44 -21.30
CA ALA A 240 -6.25 10.86 -22.28
C ALA A 240 -6.32 12.38 -22.56
N ASN A 241 -7.51 12.98 -22.45
CA ASN A 241 -7.76 14.41 -22.69
C ASN A 241 -7.78 15.24 -21.38
N ALA A 242 -7.51 14.59 -20.24
CA ALA A 242 -7.54 15.25 -18.94
C ALA A 242 -6.51 16.39 -18.84
N GLN A 243 -6.92 17.51 -18.27
CA GLN A 243 -6.03 18.65 -18.03
C GLN A 243 -5.09 18.37 -16.87
N ARG A 244 -3.79 18.53 -17.13
CA ARG A 244 -2.73 18.34 -16.14
C ARG A 244 -2.62 19.55 -15.22
N VAL A 245 -2.44 19.28 -13.92
CA VAL A 245 -2.23 20.29 -12.87
C VAL A 245 -0.87 20.05 -12.23
N LYS A 246 0.03 21.01 -12.31
CA LYS A 246 1.35 20.95 -11.68
C LYS A 246 1.29 21.53 -10.28
N VAL A 247 1.71 20.75 -9.29
CA VAL A 247 1.71 21.10 -7.88
C VAL A 247 3.16 21.20 -7.39
N GLY A 248 3.55 22.35 -6.90
CA GLY A 248 4.84 22.57 -6.25
C GLY A 248 4.79 22.28 -4.75
N LEU A 249 5.95 22.31 -4.09
CA LEU A 249 6.08 22.04 -2.66
C LEU A 249 5.35 23.08 -1.82
N GLY A 250 4.42 22.64 -0.95
CA GLY A 250 3.68 23.50 -0.03
C GLY A 250 2.71 24.47 -0.71
N GLN A 251 2.39 24.26 -1.98
CA GLN A 251 1.52 25.13 -2.75
C GLN A 251 0.05 24.69 -2.63
N GLU A 252 -0.82 25.67 -2.60
CA GLU A 252 -2.24 25.49 -2.90
C GLU A 252 -2.47 25.92 -4.35
N VAL A 253 -2.93 24.97 -5.18
CA VAL A 253 -3.12 25.19 -6.61
C VAL A 253 -4.60 25.15 -6.93
N ILE A 254 -5.08 26.18 -7.61
CA ILE A 254 -6.46 26.25 -8.09
C ILE A 254 -6.54 25.42 -9.39
N VAL A 255 -7.37 24.40 -9.37
CA VAL A 255 -7.78 23.64 -10.55
C VAL A 255 -8.90 24.43 -11.22
N PRO A 256 -8.83 24.71 -12.52
CA PRO A 256 -9.95 25.32 -13.21
C PRO A 256 -11.24 24.56 -12.98
N ASP A 257 -12.33 25.28 -12.72
CA ASP A 257 -13.65 24.69 -12.54
C ASP A 257 -14.05 23.88 -13.78
N PHE A 258 -14.72 22.77 -13.56
CA PHE A 258 -15.20 21.96 -14.67
C PHE A 258 -16.56 21.33 -14.38
N ALA A 259 -17.35 21.20 -15.44
CA ALA A 259 -18.63 20.54 -15.40
C ALA A 259 -18.47 19.03 -15.52
N MET A 260 -19.30 18.27 -14.78
CA MET A 260 -19.42 16.84 -14.99
C MET A 260 -20.10 16.56 -16.33
N ALA A 261 -19.57 15.57 -17.06
CA ALA A 261 -20.11 15.17 -18.34
C ALA A 261 -21.31 14.23 -18.16
N PRO A 262 -22.53 14.61 -18.61
CA PRO A 262 -23.64 13.68 -18.65
C PRO A 262 -23.42 12.62 -19.73
N GLY A 263 -23.95 11.44 -19.49
CA GLY A 263 -23.89 10.35 -20.43
C GLY A 263 -24.82 9.20 -20.06
N ARG A 264 -24.97 8.28 -21.00
CA ARG A 264 -25.83 7.13 -20.79
C ARG A 264 -25.28 6.22 -19.68
N VAL A 265 -26.16 5.81 -18.77
CA VAL A 265 -25.87 4.83 -17.73
C VAL A 265 -26.88 3.69 -17.83
N GLY A 266 -26.44 2.49 -17.60
CA GLY A 266 -27.29 1.31 -17.75
C GLY A 266 -27.33 0.46 -16.49
N THR A 267 -27.87 -0.74 -16.66
CA THR A 267 -28.07 -1.73 -15.62
C THR A 267 -27.28 -2.99 -15.92
N ILE A 268 -26.60 -3.54 -14.92
CA ILE A 268 -25.99 -4.86 -14.99
C ILE A 268 -26.82 -5.81 -14.14
N SER A 269 -27.28 -6.91 -14.73
CA SER A 269 -28.09 -7.91 -14.04
C SER A 269 -27.58 -9.33 -14.29
N GLY A 270 -27.83 -10.20 -13.31
CA GLY A 270 -27.35 -11.58 -13.41
C GLY A 270 -27.76 -12.43 -12.23
N THR A 271 -27.06 -13.55 -12.07
CA THR A 271 -27.25 -14.51 -10.98
C THR A 271 -25.96 -14.77 -10.23
N ALA A 272 -26.04 -15.00 -8.93
CA ALA A 272 -24.96 -15.40 -8.06
C ALA A 272 -25.31 -16.69 -7.32
N MET A 273 -24.55 -17.74 -7.61
CA MET A 273 -24.76 -19.10 -7.11
C MET A 273 -23.50 -19.60 -6.38
N SER A 274 -23.70 -20.48 -5.40
CA SER A 274 -22.59 -21.21 -4.75
C SER A 274 -22.00 -22.26 -5.68
N SER A 275 -20.85 -22.80 -5.29
CA SER A 275 -20.21 -23.95 -5.97
C SER A 275 -21.10 -25.17 -6.06
N THR A 276 -22.11 -25.29 -5.19
CA THR A 276 -23.11 -26.37 -5.18
C THR A 276 -24.39 -26.01 -5.93
N GLY A 277 -24.45 -24.84 -6.61
CA GLY A 277 -25.62 -24.41 -7.36
C GLY A 277 -26.75 -23.80 -6.53
N MET A 278 -26.53 -23.50 -5.24
CA MET A 278 -27.52 -22.82 -4.39
C MET A 278 -27.45 -21.31 -4.56
N PRO A 279 -28.58 -20.59 -4.57
CA PRO A 279 -28.59 -19.14 -4.58
C PRO A 279 -27.82 -18.54 -3.41
N LEU A 280 -27.02 -17.50 -3.66
CA LEU A 280 -26.32 -16.72 -2.63
C LEU A 280 -27.22 -15.65 -2.01
N ALA A 281 -28.45 -16.00 -1.66
CA ALA A 281 -29.46 -15.08 -1.16
C ALA A 281 -28.96 -14.26 0.04
N GLY A 282 -29.11 -12.93 -0.04
CA GLY A 282 -28.69 -12.00 1.02
C GLY A 282 -27.20 -11.61 0.98
N GLU A 283 -26.37 -12.31 0.23
CA GLU A 283 -24.97 -11.92 0.03
C GLU A 283 -24.86 -10.65 -0.82
N SER A 284 -23.70 -10.01 -0.77
CA SER A 284 -23.47 -8.77 -1.52
C SER A 284 -22.63 -9.02 -2.77
N VAL A 285 -23.19 -8.70 -3.93
CA VAL A 285 -22.40 -8.54 -5.16
C VAL A 285 -21.79 -7.16 -5.14
N SER A 286 -20.48 -7.07 -5.15
CA SER A 286 -19.74 -5.82 -5.23
C SER A 286 -19.23 -5.58 -6.64
N MET A 287 -19.23 -4.31 -7.05
CA MET A 287 -18.63 -3.89 -8.29
C MET A 287 -17.58 -2.83 -7.99
N SER A 288 -16.43 -2.94 -8.59
CA SER A 288 -15.34 -1.99 -8.41
C SER A 288 -14.64 -1.70 -9.71
N GLN A 289 -14.25 -0.46 -9.87
CA GLN A 289 -13.28 -0.06 -10.87
C GLN A 289 -11.90 -0.10 -10.20
N GLU A 290 -11.03 -0.98 -10.65
CA GLU A 290 -9.74 -1.17 -10.00
C GLU A 290 -8.66 -0.31 -10.65
N PHE A 291 -8.05 0.51 -9.83
CA PHE A 291 -6.87 1.29 -10.16
C PHE A 291 -5.69 0.69 -9.41
N SER A 292 -4.93 -0.15 -10.08
CA SER A 292 -3.73 -0.77 -9.49
C SER A 292 -2.51 0.10 -9.73
N GLY A 293 -1.77 0.42 -8.68
CA GLY A 293 -0.52 1.17 -8.75
C GLY A 293 0.45 0.73 -7.66
N PRO A 294 1.75 1.13 -7.74
CA PRO A 294 2.76 0.79 -6.73
C PRO A 294 2.31 1.14 -5.32
N GLY A 295 2.22 0.14 -4.45
CA GLY A 295 1.92 0.32 -3.03
C GLY A 295 0.48 0.65 -2.68
N SER A 296 -0.45 0.71 -3.62
CA SER A 296 -1.87 0.90 -3.32
C SER A 296 -2.78 0.15 -4.28
N MET A 297 -3.73 -0.57 -3.74
CA MET A 297 -4.92 -1.01 -4.45
C MET A 297 -6.03 -0.04 -4.09
N SER A 298 -6.40 0.84 -5.01
CA SER A 298 -7.59 1.68 -4.88
C SER A 298 -8.68 1.11 -5.76
N SER A 299 -9.79 0.77 -5.17
CA SER A 299 -11.00 0.41 -5.90
C SER A 299 -12.08 1.43 -5.59
N PHE A 300 -12.72 1.97 -6.60
CA PHE A 300 -13.96 2.70 -6.42
C PHE A 300 -15.11 1.70 -6.48
N GLY A 301 -15.72 1.45 -5.31
CA GLY A 301 -16.89 0.61 -5.23
C GLY A 301 -18.10 1.33 -5.82
N ALA A 302 -18.73 0.76 -6.82
CA ALA A 302 -20.15 0.95 -7.00
C ALA A 302 -20.90 0.31 -5.81
N PRO A 303 -22.10 0.77 -5.45
CA PRO A 303 -22.84 0.12 -4.37
C PRO A 303 -23.00 -1.34 -4.71
N GLY A 304 -22.61 -2.17 -3.75
CA GLY A 304 -22.99 -3.56 -3.80
C GLY A 304 -24.51 -3.67 -3.83
N THR A 305 -24.99 -4.62 -4.58
CA THR A 305 -26.41 -5.02 -4.53
C THR A 305 -26.55 -6.29 -3.74
N LYS A 306 -27.67 -6.48 -3.09
CA LYS A 306 -27.99 -7.75 -2.43
C LYS A 306 -28.53 -8.75 -3.45
N VAL A 307 -28.12 -9.98 -3.28
CA VAL A 307 -28.61 -11.12 -4.05
C VAL A 307 -30.01 -11.47 -3.56
N GLY A 308 -30.96 -11.60 -4.48
CA GLY A 308 -32.32 -12.00 -4.21
C GLY A 308 -32.44 -13.47 -3.79
N PRO A 309 -33.64 -13.90 -3.31
CA PRO A 309 -33.88 -15.28 -2.88
C PRO A 309 -33.64 -16.34 -3.98
N ASP A 310 -33.82 -15.94 -5.23
CA ASP A 310 -33.62 -16.76 -6.42
C ASP A 310 -32.19 -16.70 -6.98
N GLY A 311 -31.30 -16.00 -6.29
CA GLY A 311 -29.92 -15.78 -6.73
C GLY A 311 -29.76 -14.59 -7.67
N SER A 312 -30.83 -13.89 -8.04
CA SER A 312 -30.73 -12.74 -8.94
C SER A 312 -30.08 -11.51 -8.27
N PHE A 313 -29.41 -10.68 -9.08
CA PHE A 313 -28.91 -9.38 -8.65
C PHE A 313 -29.06 -8.33 -9.75
N VAL A 314 -29.16 -7.05 -9.35
CA VAL A 314 -29.28 -5.91 -10.27
C VAL A 314 -28.45 -4.75 -9.75
N ILE A 315 -27.49 -4.28 -10.56
CA ILE A 315 -26.69 -3.08 -10.29
C ILE A 315 -27.13 -1.98 -11.26
N ARG A 316 -27.65 -0.88 -10.73
CA ARG A 316 -28.23 0.21 -11.52
C ARG A 316 -27.29 1.41 -11.62
N ASN A 317 -27.52 2.28 -12.60
CA ASN A 317 -26.83 3.54 -12.82
C ASN A 317 -25.33 3.33 -12.98
N VAL A 318 -24.95 2.35 -13.80
CA VAL A 318 -23.56 2.02 -14.08
C VAL A 318 -23.10 2.83 -15.31
N SER A 319 -22.03 3.61 -15.14
CA SER A 319 -21.38 4.33 -16.23
C SER A 319 -20.59 3.38 -17.13
N PRO A 320 -20.33 3.69 -18.40
CA PRO A 320 -19.39 2.94 -19.23
C PRO A 320 -18.02 2.83 -18.57
N GLY A 321 -17.39 1.68 -18.72
CA GLY A 321 -16.06 1.43 -18.14
C GLY A 321 -15.71 -0.03 -17.98
N GLU A 322 -14.51 -0.30 -17.50
CA GLU A 322 -14.06 -1.63 -17.13
C GLU A 322 -14.27 -1.84 -15.63
N TYR A 323 -14.96 -2.91 -15.28
CA TYR A 323 -15.34 -3.22 -13.90
C TYR A 323 -15.00 -4.64 -13.53
N LYS A 324 -14.60 -4.82 -12.28
CA LYS A 324 -14.59 -6.11 -11.62
C LYS A 324 -15.88 -6.27 -10.82
N ILE A 325 -16.61 -7.32 -11.09
CA ILE A 325 -17.76 -7.76 -10.29
C ILE A 325 -17.34 -8.97 -9.47
N SER A 326 -17.70 -8.99 -8.21
CA SER A 326 -17.34 -10.09 -7.32
C SER A 326 -18.42 -10.34 -6.26
N VAL A 327 -18.50 -11.59 -5.85
CA VAL A 327 -19.28 -12.05 -4.71
C VAL A 327 -18.40 -12.96 -3.87
N ALA A 328 -18.57 -12.91 -2.55
CA ALA A 328 -17.83 -13.77 -1.64
C ALA A 328 -18.77 -14.30 -0.55
N LEU A 329 -18.62 -15.57 -0.26
CA LEU A 329 -19.29 -16.27 0.82
C LEU A 329 -18.28 -16.51 1.93
N PRO A 330 -18.45 -15.91 3.12
CA PRO A 330 -17.51 -16.12 4.22
C PRO A 330 -17.48 -17.59 4.66
N GLY A 331 -16.29 -18.07 5.02
CA GLY A 331 -16.14 -19.35 5.70
C GLY A 331 -16.66 -19.27 7.13
N GLY A 332 -16.97 -20.42 7.73
CA GLY A 332 -17.39 -20.52 9.13
C GLY A 332 -17.78 -21.94 9.49
N GLY A 333 -17.41 -22.39 10.70
CA GLY A 333 -17.52 -23.79 11.07
C GLY A 333 -16.69 -24.66 10.11
N ASP A 334 -17.31 -25.70 9.54
CA ASP A 334 -16.65 -26.58 8.56
C ASP A 334 -16.70 -26.06 7.12
N ARG A 335 -17.33 -24.88 6.89
CA ARG A 335 -17.44 -24.30 5.54
C ARG A 335 -16.18 -23.55 5.17
N GLN A 336 -15.58 -23.93 4.04
CA GLN A 336 -14.52 -23.13 3.42
C GLN A 336 -15.10 -21.82 2.83
N PRO A 337 -14.35 -20.71 2.84
CA PRO A 337 -14.75 -19.51 2.13
C PRO A 337 -14.83 -19.78 0.62
N GLU A 338 -15.83 -19.22 -0.02
CA GLU A 338 -15.99 -19.29 -1.47
C GLU A 338 -16.05 -17.89 -2.08
N GLY A 339 -15.74 -17.76 -3.35
CA GLY A 339 -15.93 -16.52 -4.06
C GLY A 339 -15.89 -16.68 -5.57
N ALA A 340 -16.40 -15.65 -6.23
CA ALA A 340 -16.32 -15.50 -7.65
C ALA A 340 -15.95 -14.06 -7.98
N SER A 341 -15.17 -13.87 -9.04
CA SER A 341 -14.94 -12.55 -9.61
C SER A 341 -14.80 -12.67 -11.12
N MET A 342 -15.26 -11.65 -11.82
CA MET A 342 -15.05 -11.48 -13.24
C MET A 342 -14.82 -10.02 -13.59
N THR A 343 -14.03 -9.78 -14.62
CA THR A 343 -13.86 -8.46 -15.21
C THR A 343 -14.76 -8.36 -16.43
N LEU A 344 -15.44 -7.24 -16.58
CA LEU A 344 -16.26 -6.94 -17.75
C LEU A 344 -16.06 -5.50 -18.21
N VAL A 345 -16.18 -5.29 -19.51
CA VAL A 345 -16.25 -3.97 -20.13
C VAL A 345 -17.72 -3.65 -20.35
N PHE A 346 -18.18 -2.54 -19.78
CA PHE A 346 -19.56 -2.09 -19.85
C PHE A 346 -19.67 -0.88 -20.78
N SER A 347 -20.61 -0.92 -21.74
CA SER A 347 -20.79 0.13 -22.75
C SER A 347 -21.74 1.26 -22.31
N GLY A 348 -22.53 1.04 -21.25
CA GLY A 348 -23.64 1.91 -20.82
C GLY A 348 -25.01 1.41 -21.23
N ASP A 349 -25.09 0.35 -22.05
CA ASP A 349 -26.33 -0.34 -22.36
C ASP A 349 -26.68 -1.38 -21.30
N ASP A 350 -27.96 -1.72 -21.14
CA ASP A 350 -28.34 -2.75 -20.18
C ASP A 350 -27.70 -4.10 -20.52
N LEU A 351 -26.98 -4.65 -19.57
CA LEU A 351 -26.28 -5.96 -19.66
C LEU A 351 -26.96 -6.97 -18.75
N GLY A 352 -27.58 -7.98 -19.36
CA GLY A 352 -28.19 -9.10 -18.66
C GLY A 352 -27.32 -10.37 -18.74
N GLY A 353 -27.68 -11.37 -17.93
CA GLY A 353 -27.10 -12.71 -18.01
C GLY A 353 -25.70 -12.85 -17.39
N VAL A 354 -25.27 -11.91 -16.56
CA VAL A 354 -24.01 -12.07 -15.80
C VAL A 354 -24.14 -13.22 -14.81
N SER A 355 -23.25 -14.20 -14.89
CA SER A 355 -23.27 -15.37 -14.01
C SER A 355 -22.04 -15.38 -13.12
N LEU A 356 -22.26 -15.34 -11.79
CA LEU A 356 -21.25 -15.48 -10.77
C LEU A 356 -21.46 -16.82 -10.05
N VAL A 357 -20.61 -17.81 -10.35
CA VAL A 357 -20.61 -19.09 -9.64
C VAL A 357 -19.36 -19.15 -8.78
N THR A 358 -19.54 -19.26 -7.45
CA THR A 358 -18.40 -19.28 -6.54
C THR A 358 -17.63 -20.59 -6.65
N SER A 359 -16.36 -20.52 -6.30
CA SER A 359 -15.53 -21.69 -6.05
C SER A 359 -14.92 -21.62 -4.66
N PRO A 360 -14.67 -22.75 -3.99
CA PRO A 360 -13.95 -22.77 -2.73
C PRO A 360 -12.58 -22.11 -2.87
N ALA A 361 -12.15 -21.38 -1.86
CA ALA A 361 -10.80 -20.84 -1.85
C ALA A 361 -9.77 -21.96 -1.63
N GLY A 362 -8.60 -21.76 -2.18
CA GLY A 362 -7.47 -22.63 -1.93
C GLY A 362 -6.78 -22.34 -0.60
N SER A 363 -5.82 -23.20 -0.27
CA SER A 363 -4.95 -23.05 0.90
C SER A 363 -3.49 -23.31 0.55
N MET A 364 -2.59 -22.72 1.35
CA MET A 364 -1.15 -22.91 1.25
C MET A 364 -0.61 -23.32 2.61
N ARG A 365 0.20 -24.38 2.68
CA ARG A 365 0.79 -24.90 3.91
C ARG A 365 2.28 -25.13 3.75
N GLY A 366 3.02 -24.83 4.81
CA GLY A 366 4.44 -25.00 4.78
C GLY A 366 5.08 -24.87 6.15
N ARG A 367 6.40 -24.76 6.14
CA ARG A 367 7.22 -24.58 7.33
C ARG A 367 8.29 -23.53 7.12
N VAL A 368 8.76 -22.94 8.21
CA VAL A 368 9.89 -22.02 8.22
C VAL A 368 11.12 -22.75 8.75
N VAL A 369 12.24 -22.63 8.07
CA VAL A 369 13.51 -23.28 8.43
C VAL A 369 14.66 -22.28 8.33
N SER A 370 15.76 -22.57 9.01
CA SER A 370 17.03 -21.87 8.77
C SER A 370 17.84 -22.59 7.68
N ASP A 371 18.62 -21.85 6.93
CA ASP A 371 19.52 -22.39 5.90
C ASP A 371 20.69 -23.21 6.49
N THR A 372 21.02 -23.00 7.77
CA THR A 372 22.08 -23.71 8.49
C THR A 372 21.56 -24.84 9.38
N GLY A 373 20.22 -25.02 9.49
CA GLY A 373 19.61 -25.95 10.44
C GLY A 373 19.62 -25.44 11.90
N GLU A 374 20.10 -24.22 12.16
CA GLU A 374 20.04 -23.62 13.48
C GLU A 374 18.58 -23.42 13.92
N PRO A 375 18.18 -23.71 15.16
CA PRO A 375 16.82 -23.48 15.64
C PRO A 375 16.43 -22.01 15.50
N LEU A 376 15.25 -21.77 14.94
CA LEU A 376 14.66 -20.44 14.85
C LEU A 376 14.09 -20.04 16.21
N PRO A 377 14.13 -18.74 16.57
CA PRO A 377 13.54 -18.26 17.80
C PRO A 377 12.03 -18.45 17.79
N THR A 378 11.48 -19.01 18.87
CA THR A 378 10.04 -19.17 19.11
C THR A 378 9.43 -17.91 19.72
N GLY A 379 8.09 -17.80 19.72
CA GLY A 379 7.38 -16.66 20.31
C GLY A 379 7.38 -15.39 19.42
N HIS A 380 7.98 -15.43 18.23
CA HIS A 380 7.94 -14.30 17.31
C HIS A 380 6.64 -14.28 16.49
N GLN A 381 6.16 -13.08 16.23
CA GLN A 381 4.93 -12.89 15.42
C GLN A 381 5.20 -12.94 13.92
N MET A 382 5.94 -13.96 13.48
CA MET A 382 6.16 -14.20 12.06
C MET A 382 4.85 -14.55 11.35
N ARG A 383 4.72 -14.04 10.14
CA ARG A 383 3.59 -14.36 9.28
C ARG A 383 4.03 -14.53 7.84
N VAL A 384 3.64 -15.61 7.23
CA VAL A 384 3.70 -15.80 5.79
C VAL A 384 2.42 -15.23 5.19
N THR A 385 2.55 -14.31 4.23
CA THR A 385 1.41 -13.66 3.60
C THR A 385 1.40 -13.96 2.10
N ALA A 386 0.22 -14.26 1.57
CA ALA A 386 -0.02 -14.37 0.14
C ALA A 386 -0.52 -13.02 -0.39
N ARG A 387 0.20 -12.46 -1.37
CA ARG A 387 -0.18 -11.22 -2.05
C ARG A 387 -0.63 -11.54 -3.46
N PRO A 388 -1.86 -11.20 -3.82
CA PRO A 388 -2.33 -11.35 -5.18
C PRO A 388 -1.48 -10.53 -6.15
N VAL A 389 -0.99 -11.17 -7.20
CA VAL A 389 -0.26 -10.49 -8.29
C VAL A 389 -1.22 -9.86 -9.27
N ASP A 390 -2.43 -10.42 -9.38
CA ASP A 390 -3.50 -9.88 -10.21
C ASP A 390 -4.74 -9.56 -9.38
N PRO A 391 -4.94 -8.31 -8.97
CA PRO A 391 -6.10 -7.92 -8.21
C PRO A 391 -7.42 -8.15 -8.95
N GLN A 392 -7.41 -8.19 -10.28
CA GLN A 392 -8.61 -8.46 -11.08
C GLN A 392 -9.06 -9.92 -10.98
N ARG A 393 -8.12 -10.85 -10.76
CA ARG A 393 -8.39 -12.28 -10.65
C ARG A 393 -8.60 -12.77 -9.21
N THR A 394 -8.59 -11.87 -8.24
CA THR A 394 -8.74 -12.23 -6.83
C THR A 394 -10.03 -11.65 -6.26
N TRP A 395 -10.53 -12.27 -5.22
CA TRP A 395 -11.66 -11.76 -4.45
C TRP A 395 -11.30 -11.70 -2.95
N ARG A 396 -11.97 -10.79 -2.24
CA ARG A 396 -11.81 -10.66 -0.80
C ARG A 396 -13.08 -11.13 -0.12
N VAL A 397 -12.95 -11.92 0.92
CA VAL A 397 -14.06 -12.32 1.77
C VAL A 397 -14.37 -11.15 2.72
N PRO A 398 -15.53 -10.48 2.62
CA PRO A 398 -15.95 -9.52 3.62
C PRO A 398 -16.13 -10.20 4.96
N GLY A 399 -15.51 -9.71 6.02
CA GLY A 399 -15.62 -10.30 7.36
C GLY A 399 -14.97 -11.67 7.54
N GLY A 400 -14.13 -12.10 6.59
CA GLY A 400 -13.37 -13.36 6.72
C GLY A 400 -12.48 -13.34 7.97
N ALA A 401 -12.09 -14.55 8.43
CA ALA A 401 -11.28 -14.78 9.62
C ALA A 401 -10.20 -13.70 9.74
N SER A 402 -10.06 -13.16 10.94
CA SER A 402 -9.14 -12.08 11.24
C SER A 402 -7.84 -12.28 10.45
N PRO A 403 -7.40 -11.29 9.65
CA PRO A 403 -6.10 -11.37 8.98
C PRO A 403 -4.96 -11.70 9.96
N ALA A 404 -5.26 -11.60 11.27
CA ALA A 404 -4.33 -11.80 12.34
C ALA A 404 -3.85 -13.24 12.50
N GLU A 405 -4.67 -14.25 12.21
CA GLU A 405 -4.29 -15.65 12.36
C GLU A 405 -3.86 -16.32 11.04
N ASN A 406 -4.31 -15.76 9.90
CA ASN A 406 -4.05 -16.32 8.59
C ASN A 406 -2.55 -16.19 8.22
N GLY A 407 -1.89 -17.32 8.02
CA GLY A 407 -0.46 -17.38 7.72
C GLY A 407 0.48 -17.16 8.92
N ARG A 408 -0.05 -17.10 10.16
CA ARG A 408 0.78 -17.04 11.36
C ARG A 408 1.68 -18.27 11.45
N VAL A 409 2.96 -18.05 11.72
CA VAL A 409 3.90 -19.15 11.98
C VAL A 409 3.71 -19.60 13.43
N LYS A 410 3.43 -20.88 13.59
CA LYS A 410 3.23 -21.53 14.90
C LYS A 410 4.58 -21.83 15.57
N ASP A 411 4.53 -22.26 16.84
CA ASP A 411 5.75 -22.59 17.60
C ASP A 411 6.50 -23.80 17.02
N ASP A 412 5.83 -24.67 16.29
CA ASP A 412 6.42 -25.78 15.52
C ASP A 412 6.97 -25.37 14.14
N MET A 413 7.04 -24.06 13.89
CA MET A 413 7.49 -23.45 12.64
C MET A 413 6.61 -23.78 11.42
N THR A 414 5.41 -24.29 11.61
CA THR A 414 4.45 -24.50 10.52
C THR A 414 3.55 -23.26 10.33
N PHE A 415 3.03 -23.10 9.13
CA PHE A 415 2.03 -22.07 8.82
C PHE A 415 0.96 -22.60 7.87
N GLU A 416 -0.20 -21.96 7.89
CA GLU A 416 -1.29 -22.19 6.96
C GLU A 416 -1.90 -20.87 6.53
N ILE A 417 -2.06 -20.67 5.23
CA ILE A 417 -2.78 -19.56 4.61
C ILE A 417 -4.02 -20.14 3.96
N THR A 418 -5.18 -19.65 4.33
CA THR A 418 -6.47 -20.02 3.75
C THR A 418 -7.08 -18.83 3.02
N GLY A 419 -8.08 -19.07 2.19
CA GLY A 419 -8.75 -18.01 1.48
C GLY A 419 -7.95 -17.47 0.28
N VAL A 420 -7.08 -18.28 -0.29
CA VAL A 420 -6.21 -17.88 -1.41
C VAL A 420 -6.86 -18.26 -2.73
N PHE A 421 -6.75 -17.38 -3.72
CA PHE A 421 -7.26 -17.62 -5.06
C PHE A 421 -6.43 -16.85 -6.11
N GLY A 422 -6.21 -17.48 -7.27
CA GLY A 422 -5.46 -16.90 -8.38
C GLY A 422 -3.95 -16.82 -8.14
N PRO A 423 -3.23 -16.03 -8.96
CA PRO A 423 -1.78 -15.90 -8.87
C PRO A 423 -1.37 -15.06 -7.66
N ASN A 424 -0.61 -15.65 -6.75
CA ASN A 424 -0.13 -15.03 -5.52
C ASN A 424 1.38 -15.14 -5.39
N ARG A 425 2.00 -14.10 -4.86
CA ARG A 425 3.40 -14.08 -4.41
C ARG A 425 3.43 -14.16 -2.89
N LEU A 426 4.38 -14.88 -2.34
CA LEU A 426 4.52 -15.03 -0.90
C LEU A 426 5.56 -14.07 -0.32
N SER A 427 5.36 -13.70 0.93
CA SER A 427 6.34 -12.95 1.72
C SER A 427 6.24 -13.32 3.19
N LEU A 428 7.32 -13.14 3.95
CA LEU A 428 7.36 -13.32 5.40
C LEU A 428 7.62 -11.97 6.07
N LEU A 429 6.78 -11.62 7.05
CA LEU A 429 6.88 -10.35 7.81
C LEU A 429 6.42 -10.52 9.26
N PRO A 430 7.14 -9.91 10.20
CA PRO A 430 8.54 -9.55 10.13
C PRO A 430 9.43 -10.79 10.25
N PRO A 431 10.62 -10.83 9.67
CA PRO A 431 11.59 -11.86 10.03
C PRO A 431 12.08 -11.64 11.45
N PRO A 432 12.54 -12.68 12.18
CA PRO A 432 13.14 -12.53 13.50
C PRO A 432 14.37 -11.63 13.45
N HIS A 433 14.70 -10.99 14.57
CA HIS A 433 15.88 -10.14 14.67
C HIS A 433 17.15 -10.89 14.25
N GLY A 434 17.94 -10.27 13.36
CA GLY A 434 19.15 -10.84 12.82
C GLY A 434 18.96 -11.90 11.72
N TRP A 435 17.71 -12.18 11.33
CA TRP A 435 17.38 -13.06 10.22
C TRP A 435 16.83 -12.30 9.02
N ALA A 436 17.03 -12.83 7.84
CA ALA A 436 16.45 -12.33 6.60
C ALA A 436 15.81 -13.45 5.80
N LEU A 437 14.79 -13.12 5.03
CA LEU A 437 14.16 -14.04 4.09
C LEU A 437 15.12 -14.34 2.94
N LYS A 438 15.58 -15.60 2.85
CA LYS A 438 16.43 -16.07 1.75
C LYS A 438 15.57 -16.48 0.55
N SER A 439 14.65 -17.42 0.74
CA SER A 439 13.76 -17.92 -0.30
C SER A 439 12.43 -18.43 0.29
N ILE A 440 11.45 -18.63 -0.58
CA ILE A 440 10.22 -19.36 -0.28
C ILE A 440 10.04 -20.41 -1.36
N ASP A 441 10.56 -21.61 -1.10
CA ASP A 441 10.70 -22.65 -2.09
C ASP A 441 9.44 -23.55 -2.18
N TYR A 442 8.98 -23.74 -3.39
CA TYR A 442 7.94 -24.70 -3.73
C TYR A 442 8.17 -25.24 -5.14
N ASP A 443 8.35 -26.55 -5.27
CA ASP A 443 8.56 -27.26 -6.53
C ASP A 443 9.66 -26.59 -7.42
N GLY A 444 10.78 -26.24 -6.78
CA GLY A 444 11.93 -25.61 -7.47
C GLY A 444 11.74 -24.13 -7.84
N THR A 445 10.64 -23.51 -7.42
CA THR A 445 10.35 -22.09 -7.68
C THR A 445 10.40 -21.29 -6.39
N ASP A 446 11.07 -20.14 -6.38
CA ASP A 446 11.02 -19.18 -5.27
C ASP A 446 9.76 -18.31 -5.36
N LEU A 447 8.77 -18.60 -4.53
CA LEU A 447 7.49 -17.89 -4.46
C LEU A 447 7.59 -16.47 -3.90
N ALA A 448 8.74 -16.06 -3.38
CA ALA A 448 8.99 -14.67 -3.02
C ALA A 448 9.22 -13.78 -4.26
N ASP A 449 9.72 -14.37 -5.34
CA ASP A 449 10.06 -13.67 -6.59
C ASP A 449 9.13 -14.04 -7.76
N ALA A 450 8.53 -15.25 -7.73
CA ALA A 450 7.58 -15.73 -8.74
C ALA A 450 6.20 -16.02 -8.13
N PRO A 451 5.10 -15.76 -8.84
CA PRO A 451 3.78 -16.09 -8.34
C PRO A 451 3.44 -17.57 -8.55
N VAL A 452 2.63 -18.11 -7.65
CA VAL A 452 1.94 -19.40 -7.82
C VAL A 452 0.45 -19.14 -8.02
N ASP A 453 -0.14 -19.78 -9.02
CA ASP A 453 -1.57 -19.67 -9.33
C ASP A 453 -2.36 -20.74 -8.57
N VAL A 454 -3.17 -20.31 -7.60
CA VAL A 454 -3.97 -21.19 -6.74
C VAL A 454 -5.35 -21.34 -7.33
N GLN A 455 -5.70 -22.57 -7.72
CA GLN A 455 -6.99 -22.90 -8.27
C GLN A 455 -8.05 -23.09 -7.16
N GLY A 456 -9.32 -22.99 -7.54
CA GLY A 456 -10.42 -23.16 -6.60
C GLY A 456 -10.34 -24.50 -5.85
N GLY A 457 -10.36 -24.46 -4.51
CA GLY A 457 -10.26 -25.62 -3.64
C GLY A 457 -8.88 -26.30 -3.58
N GLN A 458 -7.89 -25.81 -4.31
CA GLN A 458 -6.55 -26.38 -4.33
C GLN A 458 -5.83 -26.20 -2.98
N ALA A 459 -5.20 -27.26 -2.49
CA ALA A 459 -4.31 -27.22 -1.35
C ALA A 459 -2.85 -27.36 -1.83
N ILE A 460 -2.06 -26.28 -1.72
CA ILE A 460 -0.63 -26.31 -1.98
C ILE A 460 0.07 -26.60 -0.65
N THR A 461 0.86 -27.69 -0.63
CA THR A 461 1.56 -28.17 0.57
C THR A 461 3.04 -28.35 0.29
N GLY A 462 3.87 -28.33 1.34
CA GLY A 462 5.31 -28.52 1.19
C GLY A 462 6.09 -27.24 0.91
N ILE A 463 5.48 -26.05 1.08
CA ILE A 463 6.18 -24.78 0.97
C ILE A 463 7.24 -24.69 2.07
N THR A 464 8.46 -24.32 1.69
CA THR A 464 9.58 -24.14 2.63
C THR A 464 10.06 -22.71 2.61
N VAL A 465 9.86 -21.99 3.71
CA VAL A 465 10.37 -20.63 3.90
C VAL A 465 11.75 -20.72 4.53
N VAL A 466 12.77 -20.24 3.84
CA VAL A 466 14.17 -20.34 4.28
C VAL A 466 14.62 -18.97 4.80
N LEU A 467 15.10 -18.94 6.04
CA LEU A 467 15.69 -17.77 6.68
C LEU A 467 17.21 -17.96 6.80
N SER A 468 17.94 -16.85 6.70
CA SER A 468 19.40 -16.82 6.86
C SER A 468 19.84 -15.66 7.75
N LYS A 469 20.90 -15.87 8.55
CA LYS A 469 21.64 -14.83 9.26
C LYS A 469 22.78 -14.24 8.43
N SER A 470 23.20 -14.93 7.40
CA SER A 470 24.41 -14.63 6.62
C SER A 470 24.13 -14.19 5.19
N MET A 471 23.00 -13.49 4.99
CA MET A 471 22.72 -12.91 3.68
C MET A 471 23.78 -11.86 3.31
N PRO A 472 24.32 -11.92 2.08
CA PRO A 472 25.34 -10.97 1.62
C PRO A 472 24.88 -9.52 1.71
N THR A 473 25.84 -8.62 1.92
CA THR A 473 25.62 -7.16 1.88
C THR A 473 26.50 -6.56 0.79
N VAL A 474 25.89 -5.85 -0.15
CA VAL A 474 26.63 -5.08 -1.15
C VAL A 474 27.00 -3.75 -0.53
N THR A 475 28.29 -3.45 -0.43
CA THR A 475 28.81 -2.20 0.14
C THR A 475 29.58 -1.40 -0.89
N GLY A 476 29.75 -0.10 -0.64
CA GLY A 476 30.56 0.73 -1.51
C GLY A 476 30.62 2.19 -1.08
N THR A 477 31.18 3.00 -1.97
CA THR A 477 31.31 4.46 -1.78
C THR A 477 30.81 5.21 -3.00
N LEU A 478 30.14 6.33 -2.77
CA LEU A 478 29.72 7.28 -3.78
C LEU A 478 30.47 8.61 -3.60
N VAL A 479 31.15 9.04 -4.66
CA VAL A 479 31.90 10.29 -4.70
C VAL A 479 31.51 11.11 -5.92
N ASP A 480 31.82 12.39 -5.90
CA ASP A 480 31.74 13.28 -7.06
C ASP A 480 32.98 13.12 -7.97
N SER A 481 33.05 13.90 -9.06
CA SER A 481 34.18 13.92 -9.99
C SER A 481 35.50 14.39 -9.37
N LYS A 482 35.46 14.98 -8.15
CA LYS A 482 36.64 15.42 -7.39
C LYS A 482 37.02 14.44 -6.28
N GLY A 483 36.36 13.29 -6.18
CA GLY A 483 36.59 12.30 -5.14
C GLY A 483 35.99 12.63 -3.78
N GLN A 484 35.13 13.65 -3.68
CA GLN A 484 34.49 14.03 -2.42
C GLN A 484 33.17 13.27 -2.24
N PRO A 485 32.80 12.87 -1.00
CA PRO A 485 31.51 12.27 -0.72
C PRO A 485 30.36 13.13 -1.25
N VAL A 486 29.45 12.53 -1.97
CA VAL A 486 28.30 13.24 -2.56
C VAL A 486 26.98 12.56 -2.23
N ALA A 487 25.94 13.37 -2.08
CA ALA A 487 24.59 12.86 -1.92
C ALA A 487 24.01 12.44 -3.28
N GLY A 488 23.37 11.27 -3.30
CA GLY A 488 22.69 10.72 -4.46
C GLY A 488 21.83 9.53 -4.05
N THR A 489 21.18 8.92 -5.01
CA THR A 489 20.44 7.67 -4.85
C THR A 489 21.16 6.57 -5.59
N LEU A 490 21.43 5.45 -4.93
CA LEU A 490 21.95 4.23 -5.56
C LEU A 490 20.75 3.34 -5.88
N LEU A 491 20.62 2.91 -7.12
CA LEU A 491 19.64 1.93 -7.54
C LEU A 491 20.35 0.60 -7.85
N LEU A 492 19.95 -0.47 -7.17
CA LEU A 492 20.37 -1.84 -7.39
C LEU A 492 19.22 -2.61 -8.03
N PHE A 493 19.44 -3.27 -9.17
CA PHE A 493 18.42 -4.06 -9.86
C PHE A 493 19.05 -5.26 -10.57
N PRO A 494 18.30 -6.39 -10.76
CA PRO A 494 18.81 -7.59 -11.42
C PRO A 494 19.30 -7.31 -12.84
N ASP A 495 20.32 -8.03 -13.29
CA ASP A 495 20.77 -7.98 -14.69
C ASP A 495 19.82 -8.70 -15.67
N ASP A 496 18.96 -9.55 -15.15
CA ASP A 496 17.92 -10.26 -15.88
C ASP A 496 16.61 -9.44 -15.94
N PRO A 497 16.19 -8.95 -17.13
CA PRO A 497 14.97 -8.17 -17.27
C PRO A 497 13.69 -8.90 -16.83
N ALA A 498 13.66 -10.23 -16.87
CA ALA A 498 12.50 -11.01 -16.42
C ALA A 498 12.25 -10.85 -14.90
N LYS A 499 13.26 -10.38 -14.16
CA LYS A 499 13.19 -10.11 -12.71
C LYS A 499 12.91 -8.64 -12.34
N TRP A 500 12.62 -7.79 -13.33
CA TRP A 500 12.27 -6.38 -13.10
C TRP A 500 10.77 -6.19 -12.78
N ALA A 501 10.12 -7.23 -12.32
CA ALA A 501 8.72 -7.15 -11.92
C ALA A 501 8.57 -6.15 -10.75
N GLU A 502 7.50 -5.40 -10.81
CA GLU A 502 7.06 -4.53 -9.72
C GLU A 502 6.95 -5.31 -8.41
N GLU A 503 7.30 -4.68 -7.31
CA GLU A 503 7.33 -5.26 -5.95
C GLU A 503 8.38 -6.38 -5.74
N ALA A 504 9.28 -6.61 -6.69
CA ALA A 504 10.38 -7.53 -6.48
C ALA A 504 11.33 -6.98 -5.40
N ARG A 505 11.60 -7.80 -4.35
CA ARG A 505 12.62 -7.50 -3.32
C ARG A 505 14.03 -7.30 -3.90
N LEU A 506 14.19 -7.58 -5.19
CA LEU A 506 15.47 -7.56 -5.91
C LEU A 506 15.84 -6.17 -6.42
N THR A 507 14.85 -5.28 -6.70
CA THR A 507 15.11 -3.90 -7.10
C THR A 507 15.01 -2.99 -5.87
N ARG A 508 16.10 -2.31 -5.54
CA ARG A 508 16.23 -1.59 -4.27
C ARG A 508 16.97 -0.27 -4.46
N ALA A 509 16.57 0.72 -3.69
CA ALA A 509 17.25 2.00 -3.64
C ALA A 509 17.82 2.27 -2.24
N THR A 510 18.99 2.89 -2.17
CA THR A 510 19.62 3.35 -0.92
C THR A 510 20.29 4.70 -1.13
N ARG A 511 20.69 5.35 -0.04
CA ARG A 511 21.51 6.58 -0.09
C ARG A 511 22.78 6.40 0.72
N PRO A 512 23.87 7.07 0.30
CA PRO A 512 25.10 7.07 1.07
C PRO A 512 24.94 7.87 2.36
N ASP A 513 25.74 7.54 3.35
CA ASP A 513 25.93 8.35 4.55
C ASP A 513 26.80 9.61 4.31
N ASP A 514 27.14 10.37 5.37
CA ASP A 514 27.97 11.58 5.29
C ASP A 514 29.38 11.33 4.79
N THR A 515 29.86 10.09 4.86
CA THR A 515 31.19 9.68 4.37
C THR A 515 31.15 9.14 2.94
N GLY A 516 29.97 9.16 2.31
CA GLY A 516 29.75 8.59 0.99
C GLY A 516 29.57 7.07 0.97
N ARG A 517 29.55 6.40 2.13
CA ARG A 517 29.38 4.95 2.21
C ARG A 517 27.91 4.56 2.04
N PHE A 518 27.69 3.48 1.29
CA PHE A 518 26.36 2.89 1.12
C PHE A 518 26.39 1.39 1.33
N GLU A 519 25.23 0.82 1.61
CA GLU A 519 25.04 -0.62 1.69
C GLU A 519 23.63 -1.03 1.26
N PHE A 520 23.56 -2.22 0.64
CA PHE A 520 22.34 -2.97 0.41
C PHE A 520 22.42 -4.25 1.25
N ILE A 521 21.85 -4.20 2.44
CA ILE A 521 21.85 -5.34 3.37
C ILE A 521 20.95 -6.47 2.86
N HIS A 522 21.27 -7.71 3.22
CA HIS A 522 20.46 -8.89 2.89
C HIS A 522 20.11 -8.99 1.39
N THR A 523 21.15 -8.85 0.55
CA THR A 523 20.97 -8.97 -0.90
C THR A 523 20.92 -10.44 -1.28
N VAL A 524 19.89 -10.82 -2.03
CA VAL A 524 19.73 -12.19 -2.55
C VAL A 524 20.88 -12.52 -3.51
N PRO A 525 21.49 -13.71 -3.45
CA PRO A 525 22.51 -14.09 -4.42
C PRO A 525 22.03 -13.98 -5.87
N GLY A 526 22.88 -13.43 -6.73
CA GLY A 526 22.54 -13.16 -8.13
C GLY A 526 23.46 -12.13 -8.75
N THR A 527 23.18 -11.78 -9.99
CA THR A 527 23.90 -10.70 -10.69
C THR A 527 23.01 -9.47 -10.79
N TYR A 528 23.59 -8.33 -10.50
CA TYR A 528 22.88 -7.06 -10.42
C TYR A 528 23.62 -5.97 -11.17
N PHE A 529 22.87 -4.96 -11.57
CA PHE A 529 23.37 -3.66 -11.93
C PHE A 529 23.22 -2.70 -10.76
N ILE A 530 24.23 -1.85 -10.56
CA ILE A 530 24.18 -0.74 -9.60
C ILE A 530 24.52 0.56 -10.31
N VAL A 531 23.68 1.58 -10.13
CA VAL A 531 23.85 2.86 -10.79
C VAL A 531 23.64 4.01 -9.79
N PRO A 532 24.52 5.02 -9.77
CA PRO A 532 24.30 6.24 -9.01
C PRO A 532 23.44 7.22 -9.82
N LEU A 533 22.44 7.78 -9.17
CA LEU A 533 21.51 8.76 -9.73
C LEU A 533 21.47 9.98 -8.82
N GLU A 534 21.28 11.18 -9.37
CA GLU A 534 21.02 12.35 -8.53
C GLU A 534 19.71 12.16 -7.75
N TYR A 535 18.71 11.66 -8.45
CA TYR A 535 17.38 11.40 -7.90
C TYR A 535 16.64 10.35 -8.75
N VAL A 536 15.85 9.52 -8.11
CA VAL A 536 14.92 8.60 -8.78
C VAL A 536 13.63 8.53 -7.96
N ARG A 537 12.49 8.63 -8.63
CA ARG A 537 11.19 8.45 -7.98
C ARG A 537 10.91 6.97 -7.73
N PRO A 538 10.20 6.62 -6.64
CA PRO A 538 9.88 5.22 -6.32
C PRO A 538 9.14 4.46 -7.42
N ASP A 539 8.30 5.14 -8.21
CA ASP A 539 7.55 4.57 -9.33
C ASP A 539 8.36 4.46 -10.63
N GLN A 540 9.49 5.15 -10.73
CA GLN A 540 10.28 5.22 -11.95
C GLN A 540 11.04 3.92 -12.23
N TRP A 541 11.48 3.20 -11.20
CA TRP A 541 12.14 1.91 -11.40
C TRP A 541 11.16 0.74 -11.66
N ALA A 542 9.85 0.98 -11.61
CA ALA A 542 8.85 0.04 -12.11
C ALA A 542 8.68 0.10 -13.64
N ASP A 543 9.35 1.07 -14.30
CA ASP A 543 9.39 1.18 -15.76
C ASP A 543 10.56 0.36 -16.32
N PRO A 544 10.31 -0.75 -17.02
CA PRO A 544 11.38 -1.54 -17.64
C PRO A 544 12.23 -0.76 -18.63
N THR A 545 11.64 0.22 -19.33
CA THR A 545 12.37 1.08 -20.28
C THR A 545 13.39 1.94 -19.56
N PHE A 546 13.02 2.49 -18.40
CA PHE A 546 13.93 3.26 -17.56
C PHE A 546 15.10 2.42 -17.06
N LEU A 547 14.84 1.18 -16.61
CA LEU A 547 15.90 0.28 -16.15
C LEU A 547 16.82 -0.14 -17.31
N GLU A 548 16.27 -0.37 -18.52
CA GLU A 548 17.06 -0.68 -19.71
C GLU A 548 17.99 0.47 -20.09
N ASP A 549 17.50 1.72 -20.06
CA ASP A 549 18.31 2.91 -20.35
C ASP A 549 19.48 3.07 -19.37
N LEU A 550 19.30 2.64 -18.12
CA LEU A 550 20.33 2.70 -17.11
C LEU A 550 21.44 1.64 -17.26
N ARG A 551 21.20 0.53 -17.95
CA ARG A 551 22.14 -0.59 -18.07
C ARG A 551 23.52 -0.16 -18.62
N SER A 552 23.54 0.73 -19.58
CA SER A 552 24.78 1.20 -20.20
C SER A 552 25.69 2.00 -19.25
N GLN A 553 25.11 2.56 -18.19
CA GLN A 553 25.80 3.40 -17.20
C GLN A 553 26.01 2.66 -15.86
N ALA A 554 25.44 1.47 -15.73
CA ALA A 554 25.45 0.71 -14.51
C ALA A 554 26.69 -0.15 -14.38
N LYS A 555 27.20 -0.30 -13.16
CA LYS A 555 28.26 -1.24 -12.82
C LYS A 555 27.65 -2.59 -12.49
N ARG A 556 28.16 -3.65 -13.08
CA ARG A 556 27.72 -5.02 -12.80
C ARG A 556 28.36 -5.54 -11.53
N VAL A 557 27.56 -6.14 -10.64
CA VAL A 557 27.97 -6.70 -9.35
C VAL A 557 27.42 -8.12 -9.24
N ARG A 558 28.30 -9.08 -8.95
CA ARG A 558 27.91 -10.46 -8.66
C ARG A 558 27.89 -10.67 -7.15
N VAL A 559 26.78 -11.17 -6.65
CA VAL A 559 26.55 -11.48 -5.24
C VAL A 559 26.48 -12.99 -5.11
N GLU A 560 27.43 -13.58 -4.40
CA GLU A 560 27.52 -15.02 -4.16
C GLU A 560 27.10 -15.33 -2.72
N GLU A 561 26.57 -16.53 -2.52
CA GLU A 561 26.19 -16.99 -1.19
C GLU A 561 27.44 -17.16 -0.32
N GLY A 562 27.36 -16.71 0.95
CA GLY A 562 28.44 -16.85 1.92
C GLY A 562 29.69 -16.01 1.67
N THR A 563 29.75 -15.26 0.56
CA THR A 563 30.90 -14.42 0.23
C THR A 563 30.46 -12.96 0.04
N PRO A 564 30.89 -12.03 0.90
CA PRO A 564 30.62 -10.61 0.67
C PRO A 564 31.26 -10.16 -0.66
N PRO A 565 30.51 -9.49 -1.54
CA PRO A 565 31.09 -8.93 -2.76
C PRO A 565 32.11 -7.83 -2.41
N ALA A 566 33.11 -7.64 -3.30
CA ALA A 566 34.06 -6.56 -3.15
C ALA A 566 33.36 -5.20 -3.10
N PRO A 567 33.81 -4.26 -2.25
CA PRO A 567 33.23 -2.93 -2.17
C PRO A 567 33.20 -2.22 -3.54
N VAL A 568 32.08 -1.59 -3.85
CA VAL A 568 31.83 -0.93 -5.14
C VAL A 568 32.14 0.56 -5.04
N ALA A 569 33.15 1.04 -5.76
CA ALA A 569 33.38 2.48 -5.91
C ALA A 569 32.56 3.02 -7.09
N LEU A 570 31.79 4.07 -6.85
CA LEU A 570 30.93 4.74 -7.83
C LEU A 570 31.19 6.24 -7.83
N THR A 571 31.07 6.86 -8.99
CA THR A 571 31.19 8.30 -9.16
C THR A 571 29.87 8.83 -9.73
N LEU A 572 29.28 9.81 -9.03
CA LEU A 572 28.12 10.52 -9.56
C LEU A 572 28.61 11.53 -10.59
N THR A 573 28.22 11.33 -11.84
CA THR A 573 28.52 12.27 -12.94
C THR A 573 27.26 13.04 -13.30
N ASP A 574 27.41 14.31 -13.69
CA ASP A 574 26.30 15.24 -14.01
C ASP A 574 25.40 14.79 -15.19
N ARG A 575 25.68 13.62 -15.77
CA ARG A 575 24.98 13.10 -16.96
C ARG A 575 23.77 12.21 -16.68
N VAL A 576 23.57 11.78 -15.45
CA VAL A 576 22.44 10.92 -15.09
C VAL A 576 21.35 11.77 -14.44
N ARG A 577 20.56 12.43 -15.27
CA ARG A 577 19.39 13.23 -14.85
C ARG A 577 18.10 12.41 -14.90
#